data_0b575cda7e08f09d0889ca0753d2b340
#
_entry.id   0b575cda7e08f09d0889ca0753d2b340
#
_cell.length_a   1.000
_cell.length_b   1.000
_cell.length_c   1.000
_cell.angle_alpha   90.00
_cell.angle_beta   90.00
_cell.angle_gamma   90.00
#
_symmetry.space_group_name_H-M   'P 1'
#
loop_
_entity.id
_entity.type
_entity.pdbx_description
1 polymer ?
#
loop_
_entity_poly.entity_id
_entity_poly.type
_entity_poly.pdbx_seq_one_letter_code
_entity_poly.pdbx_strand_id
1 'polypeptide(L)'
;LNSAHSTLRLLPVAGFLAAVAVLLWCMAALSGWITRGQLIHQASHDVATLRAGRPLWEWRLRHPSDLVASRVFGAAELAATPDGLVITSRDGTPFEVGLPLAGPIDLAHWPVLRIDVQGNREGVLDVSYQPTESGTPCSADRAAMISTKTASLSIDLASQARRAIDGAPCGAPDVVAYLLRLRVTIPAGATLALHRAALASPEPVSLPPKIDRQMADIRLLGSESSVNWTPTPQQLASYRTPMVRLPEGATAEAMLLWRDRVRQYWPAAIILPFGQALPRATSNHMPTWLDAGVAALYLAWLAWLAIRQRPGVVRPWTEVAAIAFGPLWLIAGLRWGPGASIPGITAFLAALVYGGQSEWRRRPVEWGWLGRSWSDWIYPLLPLPVALALTLADGHHLLHLDVRHILAYLAWALLQQWAMLALVMGRLERTGLPRPAILLVTAALFGLLHTPNGSLMQLCVAAELWWAWSFMRSPRLLPIAVAHAASALLVESGLTGHLLRSLEVSARFFQ
;
A
#
# COMPACT_ATOMS: atom_id res chain seq x y z
N LEU A 1 46.71 -20.76 27.49
CA LEU A 1 46.74 -20.86 26.01
C LEU A 1 45.35 -21.10 25.40
N ASN A 2 44.35 -21.66 26.12
CA ASN A 2 42.97 -21.91 25.63
C ASN A 2 42.10 -20.67 25.57
N SER A 3 42.36 -19.60 26.35
CA SER A 3 41.54 -18.39 26.36
C SER A 3 41.74 -17.45 25.17
N ALA A 4 42.97 -17.42 24.61
CA ALA A 4 43.26 -16.56 23.44
C ALA A 4 42.65 -17.10 22.12
N HIS A 5 42.50 -18.42 21.99
CA HIS A 5 41.84 -19.02 20.82
C HIS A 5 40.30 -18.83 20.82
N SER A 6 39.69 -18.71 22.00
CA SER A 6 38.25 -18.44 22.11
C SER A 6 37.90 -16.98 21.77
N THR A 7 38.71 -16.01 22.17
CA THR A 7 38.51 -14.59 21.85
C THR A 7 38.70 -14.28 20.37
N LEU A 8 39.65 -14.95 19.69
CA LEU A 8 39.86 -14.80 18.24
C LEU A 8 38.70 -15.34 17.39
N ARG A 9 37.91 -16.30 17.88
CA ARG A 9 36.72 -16.81 17.20
C ARG A 9 35.47 -15.95 17.45
N LEU A 10 35.41 -15.18 18.54
CA LEU A 10 34.28 -14.32 18.90
C LEU A 10 34.25 -13.02 18.08
N LEU A 11 35.39 -12.48 17.67
CA LEU A 11 35.50 -11.26 16.89
C LEU A 11 34.71 -11.28 15.55
N PRO A 12 34.82 -12.31 14.70
CA PRO A 12 34.05 -12.35 13.45
C PRO A 12 32.55 -12.54 13.68
N VAL A 13 32.16 -13.25 14.75
CA VAL A 13 30.73 -13.39 15.12
C VAL A 13 30.15 -12.05 15.60
N ALA A 14 30.89 -11.35 16.48
CA ALA A 14 30.45 -10.00 16.94
C ALA A 14 30.40 -9.02 15.79
N GLY A 15 31.33 -9.03 14.85
CA GLY A 15 31.31 -8.21 13.64
C GLY A 15 30.10 -8.51 12.75
N PHE A 16 29.73 -9.77 12.58
CA PHE A 16 28.55 -10.17 11.82
C PHE A 16 27.27 -9.70 12.49
N LEU A 17 27.13 -9.91 13.80
CA LEU A 17 25.96 -9.45 14.55
C LEU A 17 25.82 -7.92 14.53
N ALA A 18 26.92 -7.20 14.63
CA ALA A 18 26.93 -5.74 14.48
C ALA A 18 26.47 -5.31 13.08
N ALA A 19 26.93 -6.00 12.03
CA ALA A 19 26.49 -5.73 10.66
C ALA A 19 25.00 -6.01 10.47
N VAL A 20 24.46 -7.08 11.06
CA VAL A 20 23.01 -7.37 11.08
C VAL A 20 22.24 -6.26 11.79
N ALA A 21 22.70 -5.83 12.97
CA ALA A 21 22.04 -4.74 13.73
C ALA A 21 22.04 -3.42 12.93
N VAL A 22 23.13 -3.07 12.28
CA VAL A 22 23.23 -1.91 11.40
C VAL A 22 22.26 -2.05 10.21
N LEU A 23 22.19 -3.23 9.60
CA LEU A 23 21.27 -3.50 8.48
C LEU A 23 19.80 -3.31 8.91
N LEU A 24 19.40 -3.87 10.04
CA LEU A 24 18.04 -3.72 10.59
C LEU A 24 17.73 -2.25 10.90
N TRP A 25 18.68 -1.52 11.48
CA TRP A 25 18.55 -0.09 11.71
C TRP A 25 18.40 0.70 10.39
N CYS A 26 19.19 0.38 9.37
CA CYS A 26 19.08 0.99 8.04
C CYS A 26 17.71 0.76 7.41
N MET A 27 17.12 -0.44 7.56
CA MET A 27 15.77 -0.75 7.07
C MET A 27 14.72 0.14 7.75
N ALA A 28 14.77 0.25 9.08
CA ALA A 28 13.86 1.13 9.83
C ALA A 28 14.04 2.61 9.45
N ALA A 29 15.29 3.07 9.35
CA ALA A 29 15.61 4.45 8.97
C ALA A 29 15.11 4.80 7.56
N LEU A 30 15.31 3.90 6.59
CA LEU A 30 14.83 4.04 5.21
C LEU A 30 13.30 4.10 5.17
N SER A 31 12.64 3.18 5.84
CA SER A 31 11.18 3.15 5.95
C SER A 31 10.64 4.47 6.53
N GLY A 32 11.18 4.91 7.65
CA GLY A 32 10.80 6.17 8.28
C GLY A 32 11.06 7.39 7.40
N TRP A 33 12.16 7.41 6.63
CA TRP A 33 12.46 8.49 5.69
C TRP A 33 11.45 8.54 4.55
N ILE A 34 11.14 7.40 3.92
CA ILE A 34 10.15 7.29 2.83
C ILE A 34 8.77 7.72 3.32
N THR A 35 8.35 7.22 4.50
CA THR A 35 7.03 7.54 5.06
C THR A 35 6.90 9.02 5.41
N ARG A 36 7.92 9.64 5.99
CA ARG A 36 7.93 11.09 6.20
C ARG A 36 7.81 11.86 4.89
N GLY A 37 8.54 11.47 3.87
CA GLY A 37 8.45 12.06 2.54
C GLY A 37 7.05 11.97 1.95
N GLN A 38 6.40 10.82 2.07
CA GLN A 38 5.05 10.59 1.58
C GLN A 38 4.01 11.44 2.33
N LEU A 39 4.10 11.53 3.66
CA LEU A 39 3.20 12.38 4.45
C LEU A 39 3.37 13.86 4.12
N ILE A 40 4.61 14.34 3.93
CA ILE A 40 4.88 15.72 3.48
C ILE A 40 4.27 15.96 2.10
N HIS A 41 4.43 15.02 1.17
CA HIS A 41 3.85 15.12 -0.17
C HIS A 41 2.33 15.21 -0.11
N GLN A 42 1.69 14.35 0.68
CA GLN A 42 0.26 14.35 0.88
C GLN A 42 -0.23 15.66 1.51
N ALA A 43 0.40 16.10 2.61
CA ALA A 43 0.05 17.36 3.27
C ALA A 43 0.23 18.57 2.34
N SER A 44 1.30 18.58 1.52
CA SER A 44 1.54 19.66 0.54
C SER A 44 0.47 19.68 -0.55
N HIS A 45 0.04 18.51 -1.01
CA HIS A 45 -1.05 18.37 -1.98
C HIS A 45 -2.37 18.88 -1.40
N ASP A 46 -2.74 18.44 -0.18
CA ASP A 46 -3.97 18.84 0.51
C ASP A 46 -4.01 20.36 0.72
N VAL A 47 -2.91 20.94 1.21
CA VAL A 47 -2.79 22.41 1.41
C VAL A 47 -2.90 23.16 0.08
N ALA A 48 -2.24 22.69 -0.99
CA ALA A 48 -2.32 23.34 -2.30
C ALA A 48 -3.75 23.27 -2.88
N THR A 49 -4.43 22.14 -2.69
CA THR A 49 -5.82 21.92 -3.13
C THR A 49 -6.77 22.86 -2.39
N LEU A 50 -6.66 22.94 -1.07
CA LEU A 50 -7.50 23.81 -0.24
C LEU A 50 -7.26 25.30 -0.52
N ARG A 51 -5.99 25.73 -0.69
CA ARG A 51 -5.65 27.12 -1.05
C ARG A 51 -6.19 27.53 -2.43
N ALA A 52 -6.28 26.58 -3.34
CA ALA A 52 -6.88 26.80 -4.65
C ALA A 52 -8.43 26.81 -4.62
N GLY A 53 -9.05 26.72 -3.44
CA GLY A 53 -10.51 26.63 -3.28
C GLY A 53 -11.11 25.33 -3.86
N ARG A 54 -10.28 24.31 -4.09
CA ARG A 54 -10.75 23.03 -4.60
C ARG A 54 -11.09 22.08 -3.46
N PRO A 55 -12.05 21.18 -3.65
CA PRO A 55 -12.40 20.17 -2.66
C PRO A 55 -11.29 19.13 -2.53
N LEU A 56 -11.13 18.53 -1.32
CA LEU A 56 -10.21 17.43 -1.08
C LEU A 56 -10.71 16.12 -1.70
N TRP A 57 -12.04 15.92 -1.73
CA TRP A 57 -12.65 14.73 -2.33
C TRP A 57 -13.28 15.13 -3.67
N GLU A 58 -12.57 14.75 -4.76
CA GLU A 58 -12.99 14.95 -6.13
C GLU A 58 -12.80 13.67 -6.93
N TRP A 59 -13.86 13.20 -7.58
CA TRP A 59 -13.88 12.04 -8.46
C TRP A 59 -14.08 12.49 -9.90
N ARG A 60 -13.13 12.20 -10.77
CA ARG A 60 -13.22 12.41 -12.20
C ARG A 60 -13.62 11.08 -12.82
N LEU A 61 -14.87 10.99 -13.26
CA LEU A 61 -15.51 9.75 -13.69
C LEU A 61 -15.34 9.58 -15.21
N ARG A 62 -14.13 9.17 -15.63
CA ARG A 62 -13.76 9.01 -17.04
C ARG A 62 -13.62 7.54 -17.47
N HIS A 63 -13.21 6.67 -16.57
CA HIS A 63 -12.98 5.26 -16.84
C HIS A 63 -13.72 4.39 -15.83
N PRO A 64 -14.12 3.16 -16.18
CA PRO A 64 -14.71 2.23 -15.22
C PRO A 64 -13.86 2.05 -13.95
N SER A 65 -12.54 2.09 -14.07
CA SER A 65 -11.61 2.03 -12.94
C SER A 65 -11.75 3.18 -11.93
N ASP A 66 -12.45 4.25 -12.29
CA ASP A 66 -12.72 5.38 -11.39
C ASP A 66 -13.90 5.09 -10.45
N LEU A 67 -14.54 3.94 -10.58
CA LEU A 67 -15.62 3.46 -9.73
C LEU A 67 -15.17 2.30 -8.84
N VAL A 68 -15.86 2.11 -7.72
CA VAL A 68 -15.67 0.94 -6.84
C VAL A 68 -15.88 -0.35 -7.64
N ALA A 69 -14.92 -1.26 -7.58
CA ALA A 69 -14.88 -2.52 -8.32
C ALA A 69 -14.99 -2.37 -9.86
N SER A 70 -14.72 -1.20 -10.40
CA SER A 70 -14.78 -0.88 -11.84
C SER A 70 -16.12 -1.20 -12.51
N ARG A 71 -17.21 -1.12 -11.76
CA ARG A 71 -18.56 -1.49 -12.23
C ARG A 71 -19.67 -0.68 -11.56
N VAL A 72 -20.86 -0.78 -12.15
CA VAL A 72 -22.13 -0.38 -11.55
C VAL A 72 -22.77 -1.61 -10.89
N PHE A 73 -23.46 -1.41 -9.77
CA PHE A 73 -24.15 -2.46 -9.04
C PHE A 73 -25.66 -2.36 -9.36
N GLY A 74 -26.27 -3.45 -9.81
CA GLY A 74 -27.68 -3.51 -10.24
C GLY A 74 -27.84 -3.78 -11.73
N ALA A 75 -29.06 -3.63 -12.24
CA ALA A 75 -29.41 -3.91 -13.62
C ALA A 75 -29.06 -2.74 -14.56
N ALA A 76 -27.78 -2.45 -14.72
CA ALA A 76 -27.31 -1.39 -15.59
C ALA A 76 -26.02 -1.77 -16.33
N GLU A 77 -25.77 -1.14 -17.47
CA GLU A 77 -24.55 -1.29 -18.29
C GLU A 77 -23.70 -0.03 -18.19
N LEU A 78 -22.40 -0.22 -18.09
CA LEU A 78 -21.42 0.86 -17.97
C LEU A 78 -20.56 0.93 -19.25
N ALA A 79 -20.48 2.12 -19.83
CA ALA A 79 -19.60 2.42 -20.96
C ALA A 79 -18.75 3.66 -20.67
N ALA A 80 -17.51 3.68 -21.12
CA ALA A 80 -16.67 4.87 -21.11
C ALA A 80 -16.79 5.63 -22.42
N THR A 81 -16.88 6.96 -22.33
CA THR A 81 -16.87 7.88 -23.48
C THR A 81 -15.77 8.92 -23.30
N PRO A 82 -15.38 9.68 -24.31
CA PRO A 82 -14.40 10.75 -24.17
C PRO A 82 -14.78 11.79 -23.11
N ASP A 83 -16.10 12.00 -22.90
CA ASP A 83 -16.63 13.03 -21.99
C ASP A 83 -16.91 12.52 -20.58
N GLY A 84 -16.88 11.21 -20.34
CA GLY A 84 -17.16 10.61 -19.02
C GLY A 84 -17.74 9.22 -19.10
N LEU A 85 -18.33 8.76 -18.01
CA LEU A 85 -19.00 7.47 -17.90
C LEU A 85 -20.47 7.57 -18.30
N VAL A 86 -20.93 6.66 -19.15
CA VAL A 86 -22.35 6.53 -19.54
C VAL A 86 -22.88 5.22 -18.97
N ILE A 87 -23.99 5.33 -18.25
CA ILE A 87 -24.66 4.20 -17.60
C ILE A 87 -26.06 4.07 -18.20
N THR A 88 -26.40 2.87 -18.70
CA THR A 88 -27.69 2.55 -19.29
C THR A 88 -28.47 1.64 -18.35
N SER A 89 -29.65 2.06 -17.89
CA SER A 89 -30.56 1.20 -17.12
C SER A 89 -31.15 0.12 -17.99
N ARG A 90 -31.11 -1.15 -17.58
CA ARG A 90 -31.67 -2.28 -18.32
C ARG A 90 -33.19 -2.42 -18.14
N ASP A 91 -33.66 -2.26 -16.93
CA ASP A 91 -35.02 -2.62 -16.54
C ASP A 91 -35.78 -1.53 -15.76
N GLY A 92 -35.13 -0.39 -15.51
CA GLY A 92 -35.72 0.71 -14.74
C GLY A 92 -35.61 0.54 -13.22
N THR A 93 -35.04 -0.57 -12.73
CA THR A 93 -34.77 -0.71 -11.29
C THR A 93 -33.58 0.16 -10.85
N PRO A 94 -33.52 0.56 -9.57
CA PRO A 94 -32.40 1.34 -9.07
C PRO A 94 -31.06 0.61 -9.23
N PHE A 95 -30.03 1.34 -9.64
CA PHE A 95 -28.66 0.89 -9.66
C PHE A 95 -27.75 1.80 -8.82
N GLU A 96 -26.60 1.30 -8.38
CA GLU A 96 -25.68 2.05 -7.53
C GLU A 96 -24.32 2.24 -8.19
N VAL A 97 -23.78 3.45 -8.01
CA VAL A 97 -22.44 3.84 -8.42
C VAL A 97 -21.62 4.14 -7.16
N GLY A 98 -20.63 3.31 -6.86
CA GLY A 98 -19.74 3.51 -5.72
C GLY A 98 -18.62 4.46 -6.05
N LEU A 99 -18.44 5.51 -5.25
CA LEU A 99 -17.30 6.43 -5.35
C LEU A 99 -16.15 5.86 -4.50
N PRO A 100 -14.96 5.60 -5.08
CA PRO A 100 -13.86 5.00 -4.36
C PRO A 100 -13.29 5.97 -3.32
N LEU A 101 -13.05 5.48 -2.11
CA LEU A 101 -12.47 6.24 -1.02
C LEU A 101 -11.08 5.71 -0.72
N ALA A 102 -10.09 6.60 -0.68
CA ALA A 102 -8.74 6.29 -0.20
C ALA A 102 -8.64 6.37 1.35
N GLY A 103 -9.74 6.65 2.01
CA GLY A 103 -9.89 6.79 3.46
C GLY A 103 -11.24 7.41 3.79
N PRO A 104 -11.56 7.60 5.08
CA PRO A 104 -12.81 8.19 5.50
C PRO A 104 -12.99 9.61 4.97
N ILE A 105 -14.22 10.03 4.76
CA ILE A 105 -14.59 11.38 4.31
C ILE A 105 -15.35 12.12 5.40
N ASP A 106 -15.20 13.43 5.43
CA ASP A 106 -15.78 14.32 6.42
C ASP A 106 -17.05 14.99 5.86
N LEU A 107 -18.20 14.37 6.09
CA LEU A 107 -19.49 14.92 5.68
C LEU A 107 -19.99 16.04 6.61
N ALA A 108 -19.44 16.15 7.84
CA ALA A 108 -19.85 17.22 8.76
C ALA A 108 -19.32 18.59 8.29
N HIS A 109 -18.09 18.64 7.81
CA HIS A 109 -17.47 19.87 7.34
C HIS A 109 -17.51 20.05 5.82
N TRP A 110 -17.77 18.96 5.07
CA TRP A 110 -17.88 18.92 3.61
C TRP A 110 -19.22 18.33 3.17
N PRO A 111 -20.35 18.94 3.59
CA PRO A 111 -21.67 18.34 3.38
C PRO A 111 -22.22 18.52 1.96
N VAL A 112 -21.63 19.38 1.14
CA VAL A 112 -22.21 19.72 -0.17
C VAL A 112 -21.63 18.78 -1.23
N LEU A 113 -22.44 17.82 -1.68
CA LEU A 113 -22.10 16.94 -2.80
C LEU A 113 -22.46 17.63 -4.12
N ARG A 114 -21.46 17.91 -4.94
CA ARG A 114 -21.61 18.43 -6.30
C ARG A 114 -21.41 17.32 -7.30
N ILE A 115 -22.34 17.15 -8.24
CA ILE A 115 -22.30 16.11 -9.26
C ILE A 115 -22.59 16.73 -10.61
N ASP A 116 -21.70 16.53 -11.56
CA ASP A 116 -21.94 16.91 -12.96
C ASP A 116 -22.52 15.69 -13.68
N VAL A 117 -23.81 15.79 -14.00
CA VAL A 117 -24.65 14.69 -14.50
C VAL A 117 -25.60 15.14 -15.59
N GLN A 118 -25.85 14.24 -16.54
CA GLN A 118 -26.86 14.45 -17.58
C GLN A 118 -27.64 13.15 -17.85
N GLY A 119 -28.96 13.19 -17.73
CA GLY A 119 -29.83 12.10 -18.15
C GLY A 119 -30.42 12.35 -19.55
N ASN A 120 -30.74 11.31 -20.31
CA ASN A 120 -31.58 11.43 -21.51
C ASN A 120 -33.08 11.35 -21.16
N ARG A 121 -33.42 11.00 -19.95
CA ARG A 121 -34.75 10.99 -19.34
C ARG A 121 -34.65 11.51 -17.91
N GLU A 122 -35.78 11.96 -17.38
CA GLU A 122 -35.88 12.33 -15.98
C GLU A 122 -35.68 11.12 -15.06
N GLY A 123 -35.10 11.34 -13.89
CA GLY A 123 -34.83 10.31 -12.92
C GLY A 123 -34.61 10.86 -11.52
N VAL A 124 -34.37 9.97 -10.59
CA VAL A 124 -34.15 10.29 -9.18
C VAL A 124 -32.72 9.87 -8.81
N LEU A 125 -32.07 10.73 -8.06
CA LEU A 125 -30.76 10.48 -7.45
C LEU A 125 -30.93 10.43 -5.93
N ASP A 126 -30.57 9.29 -5.35
CA ASP A 126 -30.43 9.09 -3.93
C ASP A 126 -28.93 9.04 -3.58
N VAL A 127 -28.57 9.39 -2.35
CA VAL A 127 -27.19 9.31 -1.88
C VAL A 127 -27.15 8.46 -0.62
N SER A 128 -26.34 7.41 -0.65
CA SER A 128 -26.10 6.57 0.52
C SER A 128 -24.65 6.65 0.99
N TYR A 129 -24.45 6.62 2.30
CA TYR A 129 -23.15 6.61 2.93
C TYR A 129 -23.16 5.67 4.13
N GLN A 130 -21.97 5.19 4.51
CA GLN A 130 -21.81 4.27 5.62
C GLN A 130 -21.00 4.97 6.73
N PRO A 131 -21.59 5.13 7.94
CA PRO A 131 -20.94 5.89 9.02
C PRO A 131 -19.80 5.17 9.74
N THR A 132 -19.73 3.85 9.63
CA THR A 132 -18.63 3.01 10.15
C THR A 132 -18.30 1.92 9.13
N GLU A 133 -17.13 1.32 9.20
CA GLU A 133 -16.70 0.27 8.24
C GLU A 133 -17.68 -0.91 8.14
N SER A 134 -18.36 -1.25 9.24
CA SER A 134 -19.33 -2.35 9.30
C SER A 134 -20.76 -1.90 9.65
N GLY A 135 -21.01 -0.59 9.64
CA GLY A 135 -22.32 -0.02 10.02
C GLY A 135 -23.37 -0.16 8.92
N THR A 136 -24.63 -0.04 9.31
CA THR A 136 -25.76 0.02 8.37
C THR A 136 -25.67 1.29 7.52
N PRO A 137 -25.76 1.20 6.18
CA PRO A 137 -25.77 2.37 5.32
C PRO A 137 -26.98 3.28 5.59
N CYS A 138 -26.74 4.58 5.56
CA CYS A 138 -27.75 5.62 5.63
C CYS A 138 -28.02 6.17 4.23
N SER A 139 -29.28 6.34 3.85
CA SER A 139 -29.69 6.88 2.57
C SER A 139 -30.45 8.20 2.73
N ALA A 140 -30.10 9.17 1.90
CA ALA A 140 -30.87 10.37 1.67
C ALA A 140 -31.69 10.14 0.39
N ASP A 141 -32.97 9.82 0.55
CA ASP A 141 -33.85 9.50 -0.55
C ASP A 141 -34.31 10.78 -1.28
N ARG A 142 -34.39 10.72 -2.62
CA ARG A 142 -34.73 11.84 -3.51
C ARG A 142 -33.87 13.08 -3.27
N ALA A 143 -32.58 12.85 -3.04
CA ALA A 143 -31.62 13.93 -2.78
C ALA A 143 -31.57 14.94 -3.94
N ALA A 144 -31.78 14.48 -5.18
CA ALA A 144 -31.89 15.33 -6.36
C ALA A 144 -32.72 14.68 -7.48
N MET A 145 -33.22 15.53 -8.39
CA MET A 145 -33.88 15.12 -9.65
C MET A 145 -32.86 15.22 -10.80
N ILE A 146 -32.76 14.15 -11.58
CA ILE A 146 -31.96 14.13 -12.80
C ILE A 146 -32.81 14.71 -13.92
N SER A 147 -32.27 15.68 -14.64
CA SER A 147 -32.94 16.31 -15.81
C SER A 147 -32.26 15.87 -17.12
N THR A 148 -32.96 16.14 -18.23
CA THR A 148 -32.43 15.92 -19.58
C THR A 148 -31.42 16.98 -20.02
N LYS A 149 -31.26 18.06 -19.27
CA LYS A 149 -30.23 19.08 -19.49
C LYS A 149 -29.01 18.73 -18.65
N THR A 150 -27.82 18.98 -19.19
CA THR A 150 -26.60 18.90 -18.39
C THR A 150 -26.74 19.81 -17.18
N ALA A 151 -26.66 19.25 -16.00
CA ALA A 151 -26.80 20.01 -14.77
C ALA A 151 -25.67 19.63 -13.80
N SER A 152 -25.10 20.65 -13.20
CA SER A 152 -24.32 20.47 -11.98
C SER A 152 -25.30 20.45 -10.81
N LEU A 153 -25.57 19.28 -10.26
CA LEU A 153 -26.41 19.11 -9.09
C LEU A 153 -25.60 19.46 -7.84
N SER A 154 -26.22 20.22 -6.94
CA SER A 154 -25.63 20.55 -5.64
C SER A 154 -26.61 20.07 -4.55
N ILE A 155 -26.16 19.08 -3.79
CA ILE A 155 -26.94 18.40 -2.76
C ILE A 155 -26.32 18.70 -1.41
N ASP A 156 -27.02 19.40 -0.54
CA ASP A 156 -26.61 19.59 0.84
C ASP A 156 -27.01 18.35 1.66
N LEU A 157 -26.05 17.47 1.88
CA LEU A 157 -26.24 16.23 2.64
C LEU A 157 -26.56 16.50 4.12
N ALA A 158 -26.24 17.67 4.67
CA ALA A 158 -26.56 18.01 6.05
C ALA A 158 -28.04 18.27 6.26
N SER A 159 -28.71 18.85 5.27
CA SER A 159 -30.14 19.20 5.31
C SER A 159 -31.08 18.05 4.91
N GLN A 160 -30.54 16.96 4.34
CA GLN A 160 -31.37 15.84 3.89
C GLN A 160 -31.84 14.95 5.05
N ALA A 161 -33.12 14.57 5.02
CA ALA A 161 -33.63 13.51 5.89
C ALA A 161 -33.02 12.17 5.49
N ARG A 162 -32.52 11.41 6.46
CA ARG A 162 -31.79 10.17 6.24
C ARG A 162 -32.42 9.02 6.99
N ARG A 163 -32.40 7.86 6.35
CA ARG A 163 -32.90 6.62 6.93
C ARG A 163 -31.93 5.49 6.69
N ALA A 164 -31.78 4.63 7.65
CA ALA A 164 -31.12 3.35 7.46
C ALA A 164 -32.00 2.41 6.61
N ILE A 165 -31.42 1.34 6.09
CA ILE A 165 -32.13 0.35 5.27
C ILE A 165 -33.35 -0.24 6.00
N ASP A 166 -33.27 -0.37 7.32
CA ASP A 166 -34.35 -0.83 8.19
C ASP A 166 -35.43 0.25 8.48
N GLY A 167 -35.29 1.44 7.91
CA GLY A 167 -36.20 2.58 8.10
C GLY A 167 -35.94 3.41 9.36
N ALA A 168 -35.00 3.04 10.21
CA ALA A 168 -34.62 3.82 11.39
C ALA A 168 -34.01 5.18 10.97
N PRO A 169 -34.30 6.28 11.71
CA PRO A 169 -33.65 7.55 11.42
C PRO A 169 -32.15 7.45 11.67
N CYS A 170 -31.34 7.80 10.68
CA CYS A 170 -29.93 8.03 10.88
C CYS A 170 -29.72 9.34 11.61
N GLY A 171 -28.88 9.36 12.63
CA GLY A 171 -28.49 10.57 13.37
C GLY A 171 -27.91 11.66 12.44
N ALA A 172 -27.70 12.86 13.01
CA ALA A 172 -27.05 13.97 12.29
C ALA A 172 -25.69 13.54 11.72
N PRO A 173 -25.20 14.17 10.64
CA PRO A 173 -23.93 13.82 10.02
C PRO A 173 -22.72 14.30 10.82
N ASP A 174 -22.67 14.01 12.10
CA ASP A 174 -21.37 14.09 12.84
C ASP A 174 -20.35 13.09 12.27
N VAL A 175 -20.29 12.93 10.90
CA VAL A 175 -20.08 11.64 10.37
C VAL A 175 -18.95 11.66 9.38
N VAL A 176 -17.95 10.99 9.83
CA VAL A 176 -16.96 10.33 8.98
C VAL A 176 -17.67 9.25 8.18
N ALA A 177 -17.71 9.36 6.87
CA ALA A 177 -18.25 8.32 6.01
C ALA A 177 -17.14 7.43 5.44
N TYR A 178 -17.35 6.14 5.50
CA TYR A 178 -16.43 5.11 4.97
C TYR A 178 -16.84 4.60 3.59
N LEU A 179 -18.06 4.90 3.17
CA LEU A 179 -18.59 4.55 1.87
C LEU A 179 -19.49 5.69 1.39
N LEU A 180 -19.39 6.02 0.10
CA LEU A 180 -20.31 6.94 -0.57
C LEU A 180 -20.79 6.31 -1.87
N ARG A 181 -22.13 6.22 -2.05
CA ARG A 181 -22.76 5.69 -3.25
C ARG A 181 -23.83 6.62 -3.76
N LEU A 182 -23.91 6.71 -5.07
CA LEU A 182 -25.01 7.34 -5.80
C LEU A 182 -25.97 6.23 -6.23
N ARG A 183 -27.19 6.24 -5.71
CA ARG A 183 -28.24 5.34 -6.12
C ARG A 183 -29.15 6.06 -7.11
N VAL A 184 -29.24 5.52 -8.31
CA VAL A 184 -29.91 6.18 -9.42
C VAL A 184 -31.09 5.34 -9.88
N THR A 185 -32.21 6.01 -10.08
CA THR A 185 -33.43 5.41 -10.69
C THR A 185 -33.78 6.20 -11.93
N ILE A 186 -33.65 5.58 -13.10
CA ILE A 186 -34.08 6.11 -14.41
C ILE A 186 -34.84 5.02 -15.17
N PRO A 187 -35.75 5.38 -16.11
CA PRO A 187 -36.52 4.40 -16.87
C PRO A 187 -35.63 3.35 -17.59
N ALA A 188 -36.22 2.19 -17.90
CA ALA A 188 -35.55 1.17 -18.70
C ALA A 188 -35.09 1.73 -20.05
N GLY A 189 -33.87 1.41 -20.47
CA GLY A 189 -33.24 1.93 -21.68
C GLY A 189 -32.78 3.38 -21.62
N ALA A 190 -33.07 4.10 -20.50
CA ALA A 190 -32.56 5.46 -20.31
C ALA A 190 -31.05 5.44 -19.97
N THR A 191 -30.38 6.53 -20.32
CA THR A 191 -28.93 6.71 -20.10
C THR A 191 -28.67 7.87 -19.16
N LEU A 192 -27.62 7.70 -18.36
CA LEU A 192 -27.06 8.70 -17.45
C LEU A 192 -25.59 8.90 -17.79
N ALA A 193 -25.19 10.12 -18.13
CA ALA A 193 -23.78 10.50 -18.24
C ALA A 193 -23.32 11.10 -16.92
N LEU A 194 -22.22 10.60 -16.39
CA LEU A 194 -21.51 11.06 -15.18
C LEU A 194 -20.13 11.56 -15.56
N HIS A 195 -19.82 12.82 -15.19
CA HIS A 195 -18.55 13.44 -15.52
C HIS A 195 -17.66 13.66 -14.31
N ARG A 196 -18.27 14.10 -13.20
CA ARG A 196 -17.54 14.50 -11.99
C ARG A 196 -18.46 14.42 -10.77
N ALA A 197 -17.86 14.06 -9.63
CA ALA A 197 -18.46 14.26 -8.32
C ALA A 197 -17.42 14.90 -7.39
N ALA A 198 -17.87 15.72 -6.42
CA ALA A 198 -16.97 16.36 -5.46
C ALA A 198 -17.73 16.70 -4.18
N LEU A 199 -17.03 16.68 -3.04
CA LEU A 199 -17.55 17.20 -1.78
C LEU A 199 -16.99 18.61 -1.54
N ALA A 200 -17.86 19.57 -1.30
CA ALA A 200 -17.49 20.96 -1.04
C ALA A 200 -17.87 21.37 0.39
N SER A 201 -17.07 22.25 0.96
CA SER A 201 -17.41 22.95 2.19
C SER A 201 -18.24 24.19 1.87
N PRO A 202 -19.28 24.54 2.65
CA PRO A 202 -19.98 25.79 2.51
C PRO A 202 -19.11 27.01 2.86
N GLU A 203 -18.10 26.82 3.69
CA GLU A 203 -17.17 27.85 4.10
C GLU A 203 -15.74 27.56 3.58
N PRO A 204 -15.02 28.58 3.09
CA PRO A 204 -13.63 28.40 2.67
C PRO A 204 -12.73 28.01 3.86
N VAL A 205 -11.82 27.05 3.64
CA VAL A 205 -10.83 26.67 4.65
C VAL A 205 -9.73 27.71 4.67
N SER A 206 -9.58 28.41 5.82
CA SER A 206 -8.50 29.37 6.03
C SER A 206 -7.23 28.63 6.46
N LEU A 207 -6.17 28.73 5.66
CA LEU A 207 -4.87 28.15 5.97
C LEU A 207 -3.78 29.26 6.02
N PRO A 208 -2.80 29.15 6.92
CA PRO A 208 -1.70 30.09 6.99
C PRO A 208 -0.89 30.09 5.68
N PRO A 209 -0.33 31.24 5.27
CA PRO A 209 0.40 31.35 4.00
C PRO A 209 1.69 30.51 3.97
N LYS A 210 2.28 30.24 5.11
CA LYS A 210 3.48 29.41 5.28
C LYS A 210 3.26 28.47 6.46
N ILE A 211 3.57 27.19 6.27
CA ILE A 211 3.55 26.20 7.34
C ILE A 211 5.00 25.84 7.65
N ASP A 212 5.47 26.32 8.79
CA ASP A 212 6.84 26.12 9.27
C ASP A 212 6.98 24.83 10.11
N ARG A 213 8.20 24.61 10.64
CA ARG A 213 8.54 23.39 11.38
C ARG A 213 7.81 23.24 12.72
N GLN A 214 7.33 24.34 13.30
CA GLN A 214 6.72 24.35 14.64
C GLN A 214 5.22 24.54 14.62
N MET A 215 4.67 25.00 13.50
CA MET A 215 3.25 25.30 13.38
C MET A 215 2.42 24.02 13.46
N ALA A 216 1.45 24.00 14.35
CA ALA A 216 0.44 22.96 14.51
C ALA A 216 -0.70 23.47 15.38
N ASP A 217 -1.92 23.07 15.07
CA ASP A 217 -3.08 23.26 15.94
C ASP A 217 -3.09 22.21 17.05
N ILE A 218 -2.65 21.00 16.72
CA ILE A 218 -2.56 19.87 17.65
C ILE A 218 -1.16 19.25 17.53
N ARG A 219 -0.51 19.06 18.67
CA ARG A 219 0.75 18.30 18.76
C ARG A 219 0.49 17.00 19.49
N LEU A 220 0.77 15.91 18.81
CA LEU A 220 0.69 14.59 19.42
C LEU A 220 1.99 14.31 20.17
N LEU A 221 1.86 13.86 21.42
CA LEU A 221 2.96 13.49 22.30
C LEU A 221 2.78 12.02 22.67
N GLY A 222 3.86 11.26 22.68
CA GLY A 222 3.84 9.89 23.18
C GLY A 222 4.48 8.86 22.25
N SER A 223 4.71 7.70 22.85
CA SER A 223 5.23 6.52 22.15
C SER A 223 4.11 5.79 21.37
N GLU A 224 4.49 4.80 20.57
CA GLU A 224 3.58 3.94 19.78
C GLU A 224 2.45 3.30 20.60
N SER A 225 2.66 3.07 21.89
CA SER A 225 1.69 2.47 22.82
C SER A 225 0.48 3.38 23.16
N SER A 226 0.48 4.65 22.77
CA SER A 226 -0.62 5.60 23.06
C SER A 226 -1.67 5.71 21.93
N VAL A 227 -1.88 4.64 21.17
CA VAL A 227 -2.89 4.59 20.07
C VAL A 227 -4.33 4.81 20.56
N ASN A 228 -4.58 4.78 21.87
CA ASN A 228 -5.87 5.10 22.49
C ASN A 228 -6.15 6.60 22.64
N TRP A 229 -5.34 7.47 21.99
CA TRP A 229 -5.59 8.88 21.99
C TRP A 229 -6.95 9.24 21.37
N THR A 230 -7.69 10.10 22.06
CA THR A 230 -8.94 10.69 21.59
C THR A 230 -8.85 12.20 21.73
N PRO A 231 -9.36 12.99 20.77
CA PRO A 231 -9.41 14.43 20.92
C PRO A 231 -10.38 14.84 22.01
N THR A 232 -10.10 15.97 22.66
CA THR A 232 -11.03 16.54 23.63
C THR A 232 -12.27 17.11 22.92
N PRO A 233 -13.45 17.17 23.58
CA PRO A 233 -14.64 17.80 23.01
C PRO A 233 -14.39 19.25 22.53
N GLN A 234 -13.53 20.00 23.25
CA GLN A 234 -13.13 21.35 22.87
C GLN A 234 -12.34 21.36 21.56
N GLN A 235 -11.40 20.42 21.36
CA GLN A 235 -10.65 20.31 20.11
C GLN A 235 -11.57 19.96 18.93
N LEU A 236 -12.51 19.03 19.13
CA LEU A 236 -13.51 18.68 18.11
C LEU A 236 -14.38 19.88 17.69
N ALA A 237 -14.79 20.70 18.65
CA ALA A 237 -15.58 21.89 18.37
C ALA A 237 -14.78 23.03 17.73
N SER A 238 -13.46 23.12 18.02
CA SER A 238 -12.64 24.25 17.58
C SER A 238 -12.03 24.09 16.20
N TYR A 239 -11.79 22.84 15.75
CA TYR A 239 -11.04 22.59 14.53
C TYR A 239 -11.85 21.83 13.50
N ARG A 240 -11.91 22.34 12.26
CA ARG A 240 -12.51 21.66 11.09
C ARG A 240 -11.46 20.92 10.28
N THR A 241 -10.31 21.55 10.05
CA THR A 241 -9.20 21.01 9.26
C THR A 241 -7.90 21.26 10.03
N PRO A 242 -7.68 20.56 11.18
CA PRO A 242 -6.52 20.82 12.02
C PRO A 242 -5.22 20.45 11.31
N MET A 243 -4.19 21.24 11.56
CA MET A 243 -2.81 20.84 11.31
C MET A 243 -2.31 20.04 12.51
N VAL A 244 -2.11 18.74 12.30
CA VAL A 244 -1.70 17.82 13.38
C VAL A 244 -0.26 17.41 13.17
N ARG A 245 0.57 17.66 14.18
CA ARG A 245 1.98 17.27 14.15
C ARG A 245 2.19 15.96 14.89
N LEU A 246 2.81 15.02 14.18
CA LEU A 246 3.12 13.69 14.72
C LEU A 246 4.21 13.73 15.78
N PRO A 247 4.30 12.71 16.66
CA PRO A 247 5.33 12.61 17.68
C PRO A 247 6.75 12.55 17.11
N GLU A 248 7.71 13.03 17.90
CA GLU A 248 9.12 12.87 17.59
C GLU A 248 9.54 11.39 17.67
N GLY A 249 10.39 10.95 16.76
CA GLY A 249 10.92 9.59 16.77
C GLY A 249 9.94 8.49 16.35
N ALA A 250 8.72 8.85 15.94
CA ALA A 250 7.73 7.85 15.47
C ALA A 250 8.27 7.02 14.30
N THR A 251 8.10 5.70 14.35
CA THR A 251 8.40 4.77 13.25
C THR A 251 7.45 5.00 12.07
N ALA A 252 7.70 4.34 10.94
CA ALA A 252 6.85 4.44 9.77
C ALA A 252 5.42 4.00 10.08
N GLU A 253 5.28 2.86 10.73
CA GLU A 253 4.00 2.28 11.15
C GLU A 253 3.27 3.19 12.13
N ALA A 254 3.97 3.69 13.15
CA ALA A 254 3.39 4.61 14.14
C ALA A 254 2.91 5.90 13.48
N MET A 255 3.67 6.47 12.54
CA MET A 255 3.24 7.67 11.81
C MET A 255 1.93 7.44 11.06
N LEU A 256 1.76 6.27 10.43
CA LEU A 256 0.55 5.93 9.68
C LEU A 256 -0.61 5.60 10.63
N LEU A 257 -0.38 4.88 11.72
CA LEU A 257 -1.40 4.62 12.74
C LEU A 257 -1.93 5.92 13.35
N TRP A 258 -1.05 6.86 13.67
CA TRP A 258 -1.44 8.18 14.13
C TRP A 258 -2.23 8.97 13.08
N ARG A 259 -1.78 8.96 11.82
CA ARG A 259 -2.52 9.55 10.71
C ARG A 259 -3.95 9.00 10.64
N ASP A 260 -4.06 7.68 10.62
CA ASP A 260 -5.33 6.99 10.47
C ASP A 260 -6.24 7.28 11.68
N ARG A 261 -5.68 7.29 12.89
CA ARG A 261 -6.41 7.65 14.12
C ARG A 261 -6.91 9.09 14.11
N VAL A 262 -6.09 10.04 13.72
CA VAL A 262 -6.50 11.45 13.61
C VAL A 262 -7.61 11.62 12.57
N ARG A 263 -7.50 10.93 11.43
CA ARG A 263 -8.48 11.00 10.34
C ARG A 263 -9.82 10.35 10.67
N GLN A 264 -9.89 9.49 11.67
CA GLN A 264 -11.17 9.01 12.21
C GLN A 264 -12.01 10.13 12.81
N TYR A 265 -11.38 11.20 13.30
CA TYR A 265 -12.06 12.37 13.89
C TYR A 265 -12.09 13.56 12.94
N TRP A 266 -11.01 13.78 12.19
CA TRP A 266 -10.87 14.84 11.20
C TRP A 266 -10.32 14.28 9.89
N PRO A 267 -11.18 13.78 9.01
CA PRO A 267 -10.75 13.23 7.72
C PRO A 267 -9.94 14.20 6.86
N ALA A 268 -10.24 15.50 6.99
CA ALA A 268 -9.53 16.59 6.30
C ALA A 268 -8.28 17.10 7.03
N ALA A 269 -7.85 16.46 8.12
CA ALA A 269 -6.66 16.90 8.88
C ALA A 269 -5.39 16.87 8.04
N ILE A 270 -4.60 17.93 8.17
CA ILE A 270 -3.28 18.04 7.54
C ILE A 270 -2.25 17.44 8.48
N ILE A 271 -1.73 16.27 8.11
CA ILE A 271 -0.79 15.51 8.95
C ILE A 271 0.65 15.90 8.63
N LEU A 272 1.34 16.40 9.66
CA LEU A 272 2.70 16.93 9.55
C LEU A 272 3.69 16.06 10.35
N PRO A 273 4.72 15.47 9.74
CA PRO A 273 5.78 14.81 10.48
C PRO A 273 6.51 15.79 11.40
N PHE A 274 7.04 15.29 12.52
CA PHE A 274 7.80 16.12 13.49
C PHE A 274 8.95 16.88 12.82
N GLY A 275 9.10 18.15 13.17
CA GLY A 275 10.21 19.00 12.73
C GLY A 275 10.27 19.32 11.23
N GLN A 276 9.24 18.98 10.45
CA GLN A 276 9.22 19.23 9.01
C GLN A 276 8.36 20.46 8.66
N ALA A 277 8.88 21.31 7.75
CA ALA A 277 8.09 22.37 7.12
C ALA A 277 7.50 21.84 5.81
N LEU A 278 6.36 22.40 5.39
CA LEU A 278 5.86 22.09 4.05
C LEU A 278 6.62 22.94 3.01
N PRO A 279 7.11 22.31 1.94
CA PRO A 279 7.71 23.05 0.84
C PRO A 279 6.65 23.98 0.22
N ARG A 280 7.08 25.11 -0.34
CA ARG A 280 6.22 25.87 -1.24
C ARG A 280 5.85 24.96 -2.40
N ALA A 281 4.55 24.86 -2.69
CA ALA A 281 4.02 23.94 -3.68
C ALA A 281 4.81 24.00 -4.99
N THR A 282 5.68 23.03 -5.19
CA THR A 282 6.28 22.74 -6.49
C THR A 282 5.52 21.54 -7.03
N SER A 283 4.82 21.75 -8.13
CA SER A 283 4.14 20.67 -8.89
C SER A 283 5.18 19.81 -9.63
N ASN A 284 6.10 19.21 -8.90
CA ASN A 284 7.03 18.23 -9.48
C ASN A 284 6.33 16.87 -9.60
N HIS A 285 5.34 16.80 -10.49
CA HIS A 285 4.91 15.51 -11.00
C HIS A 285 5.99 15.02 -11.97
N MET A 286 6.66 13.92 -11.61
CA MET A 286 7.49 13.22 -12.60
C MET A 286 6.61 12.88 -13.81
N PRO A 287 7.03 13.25 -15.03
CA PRO A 287 6.27 12.93 -16.22
C PRO A 287 6.07 11.41 -16.34
N THR A 288 4.87 10.97 -16.67
CA THR A 288 4.54 9.53 -16.80
C THR A 288 5.38 8.83 -17.88
N TRP A 289 5.83 9.56 -18.90
CA TRP A 289 6.73 9.04 -19.93
C TRP A 289 8.12 8.65 -19.40
N LEU A 290 8.57 9.26 -18.28
CA LEU A 290 9.87 8.94 -17.69
C LEU A 290 9.92 7.49 -17.20
N ASP A 291 8.83 7.01 -16.56
CA ASP A 291 8.73 5.62 -16.12
C ASP A 291 8.77 4.66 -17.31
N ALA A 292 8.08 4.98 -18.40
CA ALA A 292 8.11 4.20 -19.63
C ALA A 292 9.51 4.20 -20.26
N GLY A 293 10.18 5.36 -20.25
CA GLY A 293 11.56 5.51 -20.75
C GLY A 293 12.57 4.67 -19.96
N VAL A 294 12.50 4.69 -18.62
CA VAL A 294 13.38 3.87 -17.77
C VAL A 294 13.11 2.39 -17.98
N ALA A 295 11.84 1.96 -18.06
CA ALA A 295 11.49 0.58 -18.34
C ALA A 295 12.02 0.14 -19.72
N ALA A 296 11.88 0.97 -20.77
CA ALA A 296 12.38 0.67 -22.11
C ALA A 296 13.92 0.52 -22.13
N LEU A 297 14.64 1.42 -21.48
CA LEU A 297 16.11 1.33 -21.33
C LEU A 297 16.52 0.07 -20.58
N TYR A 298 15.81 -0.26 -19.52
CA TYR A 298 16.07 -1.48 -18.76
C TYR A 298 15.82 -2.74 -19.59
N LEU A 299 14.71 -2.81 -20.32
CA LEU A 299 14.40 -3.93 -21.23
C LEU A 299 15.46 -4.07 -22.32
N ALA A 300 15.88 -2.96 -22.91
CA ALA A 300 16.96 -2.96 -23.91
C ALA A 300 18.29 -3.48 -23.31
N TRP A 301 18.60 -3.08 -22.06
CA TRP A 301 19.77 -3.59 -21.36
C TRP A 301 19.69 -5.10 -21.07
N LEU A 302 18.54 -5.61 -20.61
CA LEU A 302 18.32 -7.05 -20.43
C LEU A 302 18.44 -7.82 -21.73
N ALA A 303 17.84 -7.33 -22.81
CA ALA A 303 17.94 -7.94 -24.15
C ALA A 303 19.40 -7.97 -24.62
N TRP A 304 20.14 -6.87 -24.46
CA TRP A 304 21.57 -6.80 -24.80
C TRP A 304 22.40 -7.81 -23.97
N LEU A 305 22.14 -7.93 -22.66
CA LEU A 305 22.78 -8.94 -21.82
C LEU A 305 22.45 -10.35 -22.29
N ALA A 306 21.18 -10.66 -22.60
CA ALA A 306 20.74 -11.96 -23.04
C ALA A 306 21.36 -12.38 -24.39
N ILE A 307 21.50 -11.45 -25.35
CA ILE A 307 22.14 -11.69 -26.65
C ILE A 307 23.64 -11.90 -26.49
N ARG A 308 24.29 -11.12 -25.61
CA ARG A 308 25.76 -11.20 -25.40
C ARG A 308 26.19 -12.27 -24.43
N GLN A 309 25.26 -13.00 -23.82
CA GLN A 309 25.55 -14.05 -22.86
C GLN A 309 26.21 -15.23 -23.58
N ARG A 310 27.45 -15.54 -23.21
CA ARG A 310 28.17 -16.72 -23.68
C ARG A 310 28.04 -17.85 -22.66
N PRO A 311 27.86 -19.12 -23.08
CA PRO A 311 27.88 -20.26 -22.19
C PRO A 311 29.16 -20.27 -21.35
N GLY A 312 29.04 -20.51 -20.04
CA GLY A 312 30.18 -20.57 -19.11
C GLY A 312 30.78 -19.22 -18.64
N VAL A 313 30.38 -18.09 -19.26
CA VAL A 313 30.80 -16.76 -18.81
C VAL A 313 29.79 -16.16 -17.86
N VAL A 314 30.15 -15.97 -16.62
CA VAL A 314 29.32 -15.36 -15.58
C VAL A 314 29.83 -13.95 -15.26
N ARG A 315 28.94 -12.96 -15.30
CA ARG A 315 29.20 -11.60 -14.82
C ARG A 315 28.34 -11.36 -13.56
N PRO A 316 28.75 -11.86 -12.39
CA PRO A 316 27.85 -12.04 -11.26
C PRO A 316 27.22 -10.72 -10.82
N TRP A 317 27.97 -9.65 -10.65
CA TRP A 317 27.42 -8.34 -10.23
C TRP A 317 26.45 -7.74 -11.25
N THR A 318 26.78 -7.82 -12.54
CA THR A 318 25.89 -7.33 -13.60
C THR A 318 24.58 -8.10 -13.62
N GLU A 319 24.63 -9.41 -13.43
CA GLU A 319 23.45 -10.28 -13.41
C GLU A 319 22.62 -10.09 -12.14
N VAL A 320 23.26 -9.91 -10.96
CA VAL A 320 22.56 -9.53 -9.72
C VAL A 320 21.81 -8.22 -9.92
N ALA A 321 22.48 -7.19 -10.45
CA ALA A 321 21.85 -5.91 -10.74
C ALA A 321 20.69 -6.05 -11.73
N ALA A 322 20.88 -6.85 -12.80
CA ALA A 322 19.86 -7.10 -13.80
C ALA A 322 18.61 -7.79 -13.23
N ILE A 323 18.77 -8.73 -12.29
CA ILE A 323 17.65 -9.46 -11.70
C ILE A 323 16.98 -8.64 -10.59
N ALA A 324 17.75 -7.89 -9.79
CA ALA A 324 17.22 -7.15 -8.67
C ALA A 324 16.52 -5.83 -9.06
N PHE A 325 16.96 -5.18 -10.16
CA PHE A 325 16.48 -3.86 -10.54
C PHE A 325 14.97 -3.83 -10.80
N GLY A 326 14.41 -4.76 -11.61
CA GLY A 326 12.99 -4.79 -11.92
C GLY A 326 12.09 -4.90 -10.69
N PRO A 327 12.30 -5.91 -9.82
CA PRO A 327 11.59 -6.02 -8.54
C PRO A 327 11.74 -4.80 -7.64
N LEU A 328 12.94 -4.27 -7.46
CA LEU A 328 13.18 -3.07 -6.66
C LEU A 328 12.52 -1.83 -7.26
N TRP A 329 12.53 -1.70 -8.59
CA TRP A 329 11.86 -0.61 -9.29
C TRP A 329 10.35 -0.61 -9.04
N LEU A 330 9.72 -1.77 -9.09
CA LEU A 330 8.28 -1.92 -8.82
C LEU A 330 7.96 -1.65 -7.34
N ILE A 331 8.68 -2.28 -6.43
CA ILE A 331 8.34 -2.28 -4.99
C ILE A 331 8.97 -1.07 -4.28
N ALA A 332 10.29 -0.97 -4.21
CA ALA A 332 10.98 0.12 -3.52
C ALA A 332 10.82 1.46 -4.24
N GLY A 333 10.57 1.45 -5.54
CA GLY A 333 10.20 2.61 -6.33
C GLY A 333 8.77 3.10 -6.14
N LEU A 334 7.98 2.50 -5.24
CA LEU A 334 6.58 2.85 -4.91
C LEU A 334 5.63 2.83 -6.11
N ARG A 335 5.85 1.91 -7.06
CA ARG A 335 5.05 1.80 -8.29
C ARG A 335 3.93 0.76 -8.23
N TRP A 336 3.83 0.05 -7.12
CA TRP A 336 2.74 -0.87 -6.84
C TRP A 336 1.78 -0.24 -5.83
N GLY A 337 0.74 0.42 -6.34
CA GLY A 337 -0.31 1.09 -5.58
C GLY A 337 -1.70 0.50 -5.86
N PRO A 338 -2.76 1.30 -5.72
CA PRO A 338 -4.14 0.93 -6.11
C PRO A 338 -4.23 0.53 -7.58
N GLY A 339 -3.43 1.17 -8.45
CA GLY A 339 -3.15 0.76 -9.81
C GLY A 339 -1.66 0.44 -9.95
N ALA A 340 -1.32 -0.78 -10.37
CA ALA A 340 0.07 -1.12 -10.61
C ALA A 340 0.56 -0.47 -11.92
N SER A 341 1.76 0.12 -11.87
CA SER A 341 2.40 0.70 -13.06
C SER A 341 2.72 -0.39 -14.08
N ILE A 342 2.14 -0.31 -15.28
CA ILE A 342 2.44 -1.26 -16.38
C ILE A 342 3.95 -1.33 -16.67
N PRO A 343 4.70 -0.21 -16.80
CA PRO A 343 6.15 -0.25 -16.94
C PRO A 343 6.85 -0.98 -15.78
N GLY A 344 6.40 -0.77 -14.54
CA GLY A 344 6.95 -1.47 -13.36
C GLY A 344 6.73 -2.98 -13.39
N ILE A 345 5.51 -3.42 -13.70
CA ILE A 345 5.19 -4.85 -13.85
C ILE A 345 6.03 -5.47 -14.98
N THR A 346 6.13 -4.79 -16.11
CA THR A 346 6.91 -5.28 -17.27
C THR A 346 8.38 -5.44 -16.88
N ALA A 347 8.96 -4.47 -16.18
CA ALA A 347 10.33 -4.55 -15.68
C ALA A 347 10.52 -5.73 -14.70
N PHE A 348 9.58 -5.93 -13.79
CA PHE A 348 9.60 -7.04 -12.83
C PHE A 348 9.58 -8.40 -13.56
N LEU A 349 8.64 -8.60 -14.47
CA LEU A 349 8.51 -9.87 -15.22
C LEU A 349 9.74 -10.11 -16.10
N ALA A 350 10.24 -9.08 -16.78
CA ALA A 350 11.44 -9.18 -17.61
C ALA A 350 12.69 -9.58 -16.81
N ALA A 351 12.84 -9.06 -15.57
CA ALA A 351 13.91 -9.46 -14.67
C ALA A 351 13.88 -10.96 -14.35
N LEU A 352 12.69 -11.51 -14.04
CA LEU A 352 12.49 -12.92 -13.74
C LEU A 352 12.75 -13.81 -14.98
N VAL A 353 12.25 -13.40 -16.14
CA VAL A 353 12.48 -14.12 -17.41
C VAL A 353 13.95 -14.13 -17.74
N TYR A 354 14.65 -13.00 -17.67
CA TYR A 354 16.10 -12.92 -17.88
C TYR A 354 16.85 -13.80 -16.90
N GLY A 355 16.50 -13.74 -15.61
CA GLY A 355 17.13 -14.55 -14.55
C GLY A 355 16.98 -16.05 -14.83
N GLY A 356 15.77 -16.51 -15.14
CA GLY A 356 15.48 -17.91 -15.48
C GLY A 356 16.18 -18.36 -16.76
N GLN A 357 16.16 -17.55 -17.82
CA GLN A 357 16.85 -17.86 -19.08
C GLN A 357 18.37 -17.97 -18.85
N SER A 358 18.95 -17.05 -18.09
CA SER A 358 20.39 -17.06 -17.81
C SER A 358 20.77 -18.28 -16.96
N GLU A 359 19.90 -18.72 -16.04
CA GLU A 359 20.11 -19.94 -15.25
C GLU A 359 20.02 -21.20 -16.12
N TRP A 360 19.01 -21.28 -16.99
CA TRP A 360 18.87 -22.40 -17.91
C TRP A 360 20.08 -22.61 -18.80
N ARG A 361 20.73 -21.54 -19.26
CA ARG A 361 21.92 -21.59 -20.13
C ARG A 361 23.20 -22.04 -19.41
N ARG A 362 23.20 -22.07 -18.06
CA ARG A 362 24.40 -22.35 -17.25
C ARG A 362 24.61 -23.81 -16.94
N ARG A 363 23.90 -24.72 -17.30
CA ARG A 363 23.97 -26.13 -16.85
C ARG A 363 25.38 -26.61 -16.46
N PRO A 364 25.50 -27.42 -15.36
CA PRO A 364 24.45 -27.95 -14.49
C PRO A 364 23.98 -26.95 -13.43
N VAL A 365 22.69 -27.06 -13.04
CA VAL A 365 22.10 -26.31 -11.94
C VAL A 365 22.53 -26.97 -10.61
N GLU A 366 23.07 -26.17 -9.70
CA GLU A 366 23.64 -26.66 -8.41
C GLU A 366 22.60 -26.80 -7.29
N TRP A 367 21.33 -26.44 -7.56
CA TRP A 367 20.24 -26.53 -6.59
C TRP A 367 19.14 -27.50 -7.06
N GLY A 368 18.26 -27.90 -6.12
CA GLY A 368 17.16 -28.81 -6.42
C GLY A 368 15.85 -28.33 -5.79
N TRP A 369 14.73 -28.90 -6.26
CA TRP A 369 13.41 -28.56 -5.76
C TRP A 369 13.09 -29.22 -4.42
N LEU A 370 13.22 -30.52 -4.33
CA LEU A 370 12.78 -31.34 -3.19
C LEU A 370 13.89 -31.56 -2.17
N GLY A 371 13.55 -31.55 -0.89
CA GLY A 371 14.42 -32.01 0.19
C GLY A 371 14.71 -33.50 0.07
N ARG A 372 15.93 -33.90 0.33
CA ARG A 372 16.39 -35.30 0.29
C ARG A 372 16.44 -35.93 1.66
N SER A 373 16.53 -35.13 2.72
CA SER A 373 16.64 -35.56 4.11
C SER A 373 15.67 -34.78 4.99
N TRP A 374 15.39 -35.32 6.17
CA TRP A 374 14.58 -34.60 7.18
C TRP A 374 15.19 -33.27 7.59
N SER A 375 16.52 -33.18 7.63
CA SER A 375 17.21 -31.94 7.97
C SER A 375 16.95 -30.82 6.96
N ASP A 376 16.72 -31.15 5.67
CA ASP A 376 16.41 -30.16 4.63
C ASP A 376 15.07 -29.47 4.88
N TRP A 377 14.15 -30.13 5.60
CA TRP A 377 12.84 -29.60 5.98
C TRP A 377 12.86 -28.92 7.36
N ILE A 378 13.52 -29.52 8.35
CA ILE A 378 13.50 -29.02 9.73
C ILE A 378 14.23 -27.68 9.86
N TYR A 379 15.43 -27.54 9.28
CA TYR A 379 16.19 -26.29 9.43
C TYR A 379 15.47 -25.04 8.88
N PRO A 380 14.90 -25.07 7.66
CA PRO A 380 14.14 -23.91 7.17
C PRO A 380 12.93 -23.53 8.01
N LEU A 381 12.33 -24.49 8.75
CA LEU A 381 11.14 -24.26 9.59
C LEU A 381 11.44 -23.60 10.94
N LEU A 382 12.70 -23.43 11.35
CA LEU A 382 13.05 -22.84 12.65
C LEU A 382 12.56 -21.38 12.85
N PRO A 383 12.38 -20.52 11.84
CA PRO A 383 11.70 -19.24 12.03
C PRO A 383 10.21 -19.34 12.43
N LEU A 384 9.54 -20.46 12.13
CA LEU A 384 8.11 -20.65 12.44
C LEU A 384 7.81 -20.65 13.96
N PRO A 385 8.55 -21.36 14.83
CA PRO A 385 8.40 -21.24 16.28
C PRO A 385 8.59 -19.80 16.79
N VAL A 386 9.48 -19.03 16.18
CA VAL A 386 9.71 -17.62 16.55
C VAL A 386 8.48 -16.79 16.16
N ALA A 387 7.95 -16.94 14.95
CA ALA A 387 6.72 -16.29 14.51
C ALA A 387 5.53 -16.66 15.41
N LEU A 388 5.42 -17.95 15.78
CA LEU A 388 4.39 -18.40 16.71
C LEU A 388 4.54 -17.77 18.09
N ALA A 389 5.75 -17.71 18.63
CA ALA A 389 6.01 -17.07 19.93
C ALA A 389 5.63 -15.59 19.93
N LEU A 390 5.96 -14.86 18.86
CA LEU A 390 5.56 -13.46 18.68
C LEU A 390 4.03 -13.31 18.64
N THR A 391 3.35 -14.17 17.87
CA THR A 391 1.87 -14.17 17.77
C THR A 391 1.21 -14.46 19.12
N LEU A 392 1.74 -15.41 19.89
CA LEU A 392 1.22 -15.73 21.23
C LEU A 392 1.50 -14.62 22.26
N ALA A 393 2.65 -13.95 22.14
CA ALA A 393 3.02 -12.83 23.02
C ALA A 393 2.17 -11.59 22.76
N ASP A 394 1.74 -11.35 21.53
CA ASP A 394 0.88 -10.24 21.16
C ASP A 394 -0.60 -10.46 21.54
N GLY A 395 -0.98 -11.67 21.92
CA GLY A 395 -2.30 -11.98 22.50
C GLY A 395 -3.46 -12.05 21.51
N HIS A 396 -3.19 -12.26 20.21
CA HIS A 396 -4.25 -12.26 19.19
C HIS A 396 -4.75 -13.64 18.80
N HIS A 397 -6.04 -13.66 18.41
CA HIS A 397 -6.64 -14.79 17.74
C HIS A 397 -6.20 -14.82 16.27
N LEU A 398 -5.78 -16.02 15.80
CA LEU A 398 -5.43 -16.22 14.41
C LEU A 398 -6.65 -15.99 13.52
N LEU A 399 -6.48 -15.17 12.49
CA LEU A 399 -7.50 -14.97 11.47
C LEU A 399 -7.68 -16.24 10.64
N HIS A 400 -8.92 -16.53 10.25
CA HIS A 400 -9.20 -17.64 9.34
C HIS A 400 -8.71 -17.29 7.92
N LEU A 401 -7.81 -18.13 7.38
CA LEU A 401 -7.28 -17.95 6.01
C LEU A 401 -7.96 -18.94 5.05
N ASP A 402 -8.38 -18.44 3.88
CA ASP A 402 -8.93 -19.29 2.83
C ASP A 402 -7.83 -20.18 2.21
N VAL A 403 -8.18 -21.40 1.85
CA VAL A 403 -7.27 -22.36 1.21
C VAL A 403 -6.68 -21.82 -0.08
N ARG A 404 -7.46 -21.08 -0.87
CA ARG A 404 -6.98 -20.45 -2.11
C ARG A 404 -5.89 -19.43 -1.82
N HIS A 405 -6.05 -18.64 -0.76
CA HIS A 405 -5.05 -17.69 -0.31
C HIS A 405 -3.76 -18.40 0.10
N ILE A 406 -3.86 -19.47 0.89
CA ILE A 406 -2.71 -20.28 1.32
C ILE A 406 -1.94 -20.82 0.11
N LEU A 407 -2.63 -21.40 -0.88
CA LEU A 407 -2.00 -21.95 -2.09
C LEU A 407 -1.36 -20.87 -2.96
N ALA A 408 -2.03 -19.73 -3.13
CA ALA A 408 -1.50 -18.60 -3.87
C ALA A 408 -0.24 -18.03 -3.18
N TYR A 409 -0.27 -17.95 -1.84
CA TYR A 409 0.87 -17.48 -1.07
C TYR A 409 2.05 -18.44 -1.14
N LEU A 410 1.81 -19.75 -1.09
CA LEU A 410 2.87 -20.75 -1.30
C LEU A 410 3.55 -20.63 -2.67
N ALA A 411 2.75 -20.45 -3.73
CA ALA A 411 3.28 -20.22 -5.07
C ALA A 411 4.10 -18.92 -5.15
N TRP A 412 3.63 -17.86 -4.49
CA TRP A 412 4.33 -16.59 -4.39
C TRP A 412 5.64 -16.69 -3.60
N ALA A 413 5.63 -17.36 -2.44
CA ALA A 413 6.83 -17.61 -1.64
C ALA A 413 7.87 -18.44 -2.41
N LEU A 414 7.41 -19.42 -3.20
CA LEU A 414 8.29 -20.21 -4.05
C LEU A 414 8.97 -19.35 -5.12
N LEU A 415 8.24 -18.47 -5.78
CA LEU A 415 8.77 -17.51 -6.75
C LEU A 415 9.79 -16.58 -6.12
N GLN A 416 9.50 -16.04 -4.95
CA GLN A 416 10.40 -15.14 -4.21
C GLN A 416 11.70 -15.84 -3.81
N GLN A 417 11.60 -17.05 -3.23
CA GLN A 417 12.78 -17.80 -2.79
C GLN A 417 13.60 -18.30 -3.98
N TRP A 418 12.96 -18.68 -5.08
CA TRP A 418 13.67 -18.99 -6.31
C TRP A 418 14.45 -17.78 -6.84
N ALA A 419 13.83 -16.60 -6.90
CA ALA A 419 14.49 -15.39 -7.37
C ALA A 419 15.64 -14.98 -6.46
N MET A 420 15.46 -15.05 -5.14
CA MET A 420 16.48 -14.60 -4.19
C MET A 420 17.61 -15.62 -3.99
N LEU A 421 17.28 -16.89 -3.74
CA LEU A 421 18.28 -17.89 -3.41
C LEU A 421 18.93 -18.52 -4.65
N ALA A 422 18.11 -18.99 -5.60
CA ALA A 422 18.66 -19.64 -6.78
C ALA A 422 19.28 -18.63 -7.77
N LEU A 423 18.59 -17.50 -8.04
CA LEU A 423 19.09 -16.54 -9.02
C LEU A 423 20.07 -15.54 -8.43
N VAL A 424 19.69 -14.78 -7.39
CA VAL A 424 20.53 -13.69 -6.84
C VAL A 424 21.70 -14.29 -6.04
N MET A 425 21.43 -15.08 -5.00
CA MET A 425 22.47 -15.61 -4.12
C MET A 425 23.42 -16.55 -4.86
N GLY A 426 22.91 -17.42 -5.75
CA GLY A 426 23.76 -18.27 -6.59
C GLY A 426 24.74 -17.51 -7.50
N ARG A 427 24.45 -16.22 -7.81
CA ARG A 427 25.39 -15.33 -8.50
C ARG A 427 26.36 -14.66 -7.54
N LEU A 428 25.87 -14.26 -6.36
CA LEU A 428 26.73 -13.69 -5.33
C LEU A 428 27.83 -14.68 -4.87
N GLU A 429 27.54 -15.98 -4.80
CA GLU A 429 28.55 -17.02 -4.48
C GLU A 429 29.73 -17.06 -5.47
N ARG A 430 29.51 -16.57 -6.69
CA ARG A 430 30.54 -16.49 -7.74
C ARG A 430 31.27 -15.15 -7.79
N THR A 431 30.99 -14.25 -6.87
CA THR A 431 31.69 -12.94 -6.78
C THR A 431 33.00 -13.00 -6.02
N GLY A 432 33.28 -14.09 -5.31
CA GLY A 432 34.39 -14.19 -4.38
C GLY A 432 34.18 -13.55 -3.02
N LEU A 433 32.96 -13.05 -2.75
CA LEU A 433 32.60 -12.52 -1.43
C LEU A 433 32.69 -13.62 -0.34
N PRO A 434 33.01 -13.27 0.90
CA PRO A 434 32.93 -14.21 2.01
C PRO A 434 31.48 -14.56 2.31
N ARG A 435 31.21 -15.79 2.75
CA ARG A 435 29.83 -16.28 3.04
C ARG A 435 28.99 -15.33 3.88
N PRO A 436 29.48 -14.72 4.98
CA PRO A 436 28.69 -13.76 5.76
C PRO A 436 28.21 -12.54 4.94
N ALA A 437 29.05 -12.04 4.04
CA ALA A 437 28.68 -10.92 3.17
C ALA A 437 27.61 -11.32 2.14
N ILE A 438 27.69 -12.54 1.59
CA ILE A 438 26.65 -13.06 0.69
C ILE A 438 25.31 -13.14 1.41
N LEU A 439 25.28 -13.67 2.64
CA LEU A 439 24.08 -13.73 3.46
C LEU A 439 23.49 -12.34 3.71
N LEU A 440 24.32 -11.38 4.12
CA LEU A 440 23.88 -10.00 4.39
C LEU A 440 23.33 -9.32 3.14
N VAL A 441 23.97 -9.45 1.99
CA VAL A 441 23.51 -8.84 0.73
C VAL A 441 22.20 -9.46 0.27
N THR A 442 22.08 -10.80 0.35
CA THR A 442 20.84 -11.52 -0.02
C THR A 442 19.68 -11.06 0.87
N ALA A 443 19.89 -11.07 2.20
CA ALA A 443 18.88 -10.65 3.16
C ALA A 443 18.53 -9.16 3.02
N ALA A 444 19.50 -8.30 2.74
CA ALA A 444 19.27 -6.88 2.49
C ALA A 444 18.39 -6.65 1.25
N LEU A 445 18.69 -7.33 0.15
CA LEU A 445 17.87 -7.24 -1.07
C LEU A 445 16.45 -7.76 -0.84
N PHE A 446 16.32 -8.87 -0.10
CA PHE A 446 15.00 -9.41 0.25
C PHE A 446 14.21 -8.44 1.13
N GLY A 447 14.83 -7.85 2.17
CA GLY A 447 14.21 -6.82 3.00
C GLY A 447 13.77 -5.59 2.19
N LEU A 448 14.59 -5.13 1.24
CA LEU A 448 14.24 -4.00 0.36
C LEU A 448 13.03 -4.27 -0.54
N LEU A 449 12.73 -5.52 -0.87
CA LEU A 449 11.52 -5.91 -1.59
C LEU A 449 10.24 -5.79 -0.73
N HIS A 450 10.37 -5.42 0.54
CA HIS A 450 9.23 -5.16 1.43
C HIS A 450 9.10 -3.67 1.80
N THR A 451 9.83 -2.80 1.08
CA THR A 451 9.78 -1.34 1.24
C THR A 451 8.36 -0.82 0.95
N PRO A 452 7.86 0.15 1.74
CA PRO A 452 8.48 0.86 2.87
C PRO A 452 8.02 0.38 4.25
N ASN A 453 7.50 -0.83 4.38
CA ASN A 453 7.00 -1.40 5.62
C ASN A 453 8.20 -1.81 6.51
N GLY A 454 8.57 -0.96 7.47
CA GLY A 454 9.81 -1.08 8.22
C GLY A 454 9.90 -2.34 9.08
N SER A 455 8.85 -2.65 9.82
CA SER A 455 8.77 -3.87 10.63
C SER A 455 8.82 -5.12 9.76
N LEU A 456 8.11 -5.13 8.64
CA LEU A 456 8.15 -6.24 7.69
C LEU A 456 9.54 -6.38 7.04
N MET A 457 10.18 -5.27 6.66
CA MET A 457 11.55 -5.28 6.12
C MET A 457 12.52 -5.93 7.11
N GLN A 458 12.44 -5.59 8.39
CA GLN A 458 13.29 -6.15 9.45
C GLN A 458 13.03 -7.65 9.67
N LEU A 459 11.77 -8.07 9.74
CA LEU A 459 11.39 -9.48 9.85
C LEU A 459 11.89 -10.29 8.64
N CYS A 460 11.73 -9.75 7.44
CA CYS A 460 12.19 -10.37 6.20
C CYS A 460 13.73 -10.48 6.14
N VAL A 461 14.47 -9.46 6.59
CA VAL A 461 15.94 -9.57 6.72
C VAL A 461 16.32 -10.69 7.67
N ALA A 462 15.71 -10.76 8.85
CA ALA A 462 16.02 -11.77 9.85
C ALA A 462 15.71 -13.20 9.37
N ALA A 463 14.53 -13.39 8.75
CA ALA A 463 14.13 -14.67 8.20
C ALA A 463 15.00 -15.11 7.01
N GLU A 464 15.30 -14.17 6.09
CA GLU A 464 16.12 -14.48 4.91
C GLU A 464 17.57 -14.78 5.25
N LEU A 465 18.14 -14.17 6.28
CA LEU A 465 19.46 -14.57 6.78
C LEU A 465 19.49 -16.06 7.14
N TRP A 466 18.43 -16.55 7.78
CA TRP A 466 18.29 -17.95 8.15
C TRP A 466 18.03 -18.85 6.94
N TRP A 467 17.13 -18.46 6.03
CA TRP A 467 16.81 -19.24 4.83
C TRP A 467 17.99 -19.28 3.84
N ALA A 468 18.68 -18.17 3.65
CA ALA A 468 19.89 -18.11 2.83
C ALA A 468 21.01 -18.99 3.42
N TRP A 469 21.21 -18.96 4.75
CA TRP A 469 22.14 -19.89 5.41
C TRP A 469 21.72 -21.36 5.24
N SER A 470 20.43 -21.66 5.39
CA SER A 470 19.88 -23.01 5.18
C SER A 470 20.09 -23.49 3.75
N PHE A 471 19.90 -22.61 2.76
CA PHE A 471 20.12 -22.90 1.35
C PHE A 471 21.59 -23.13 1.03
N MET A 472 22.51 -22.35 1.57
CA MET A 472 23.97 -22.62 1.44
C MET A 472 24.38 -23.98 1.99
N ARG A 473 23.66 -24.47 3.02
CA ARG A 473 23.94 -25.78 3.63
C ARG A 473 23.34 -26.92 2.79
N SER A 474 22.11 -26.72 2.33
CA SER A 474 21.39 -27.67 1.47
C SER A 474 20.57 -26.88 0.44
N PRO A 475 21.00 -26.80 -0.83
CA PRO A 475 20.37 -25.97 -1.84
C PRO A 475 19.05 -26.61 -2.34
N ARG A 476 17.99 -26.55 -1.49
CA ARG A 476 16.65 -27.11 -1.72
C ARG A 476 15.60 -26.02 -1.56
N LEU A 477 14.89 -25.70 -2.63
CA LEU A 477 13.97 -24.56 -2.67
C LEU A 477 12.63 -24.83 -1.98
N LEU A 478 12.00 -25.96 -2.24
CA LEU A 478 10.63 -26.22 -1.75
C LEU A 478 10.53 -26.22 -0.21
N PRO A 479 11.46 -26.83 0.54
CA PRO A 479 11.43 -26.75 2.01
C PRO A 479 11.49 -25.32 2.52
N ILE A 480 12.30 -24.47 1.90
CA ILE A 480 12.41 -23.06 2.27
C ILE A 480 11.16 -22.26 1.89
N ALA A 481 10.61 -22.51 0.70
CA ALA A 481 9.37 -21.86 0.27
C ALA A 481 8.18 -22.22 1.16
N VAL A 482 8.09 -23.49 1.61
CA VAL A 482 7.06 -23.92 2.57
C VAL A 482 7.26 -23.25 3.93
N ALA A 483 8.50 -23.18 4.42
CA ALA A 483 8.84 -22.51 5.67
C ALA A 483 8.53 -21.00 5.60
N HIS A 484 8.86 -20.35 4.48
CA HIS A 484 8.54 -18.96 4.22
C HIS A 484 7.01 -18.75 4.22
N ALA A 485 6.26 -19.52 3.41
CA ALA A 485 4.81 -19.39 3.34
C ALA A 485 4.14 -19.60 4.70
N ALA A 486 4.54 -20.65 5.44
CA ALA A 486 3.98 -20.94 6.76
C ALA A 486 4.26 -19.83 7.77
N SER A 487 5.50 -19.31 7.81
CA SER A 487 5.88 -18.22 8.72
C SER A 487 5.14 -16.92 8.36
N ALA A 488 5.04 -16.60 7.07
CA ALA A 488 4.37 -15.38 6.62
C ALA A 488 2.86 -15.42 6.83
N LEU A 489 2.20 -16.55 6.56
CA LEU A 489 0.75 -16.73 6.82
C LEU A 489 0.44 -16.65 8.32
N LEU A 490 1.34 -17.16 9.17
CA LEU A 490 1.19 -17.04 10.63
C LEU A 490 1.34 -15.57 11.06
N VAL A 491 2.32 -14.86 10.53
CA VAL A 491 2.52 -13.43 10.77
C VAL A 491 1.33 -12.60 10.25
N GLU A 492 0.83 -12.92 9.06
CA GLU A 492 -0.37 -12.27 8.49
C GLU A 492 -1.59 -12.43 9.40
N SER A 493 -1.85 -13.68 9.82
CA SER A 493 -3.04 -13.98 10.61
C SER A 493 -2.94 -13.52 12.07
N GLY A 494 -1.76 -13.42 12.65
CA GLY A 494 -1.58 -13.21 14.08
C GLY A 494 -1.00 -11.86 14.48
N LEU A 495 -0.27 -11.16 13.61
CA LEU A 495 0.42 -9.91 13.94
C LEU A 495 -0.11 -8.69 13.17
N THR A 496 -0.91 -8.88 12.12
CA THR A 496 -1.47 -7.78 11.33
C THR A 496 -2.54 -7.02 12.14
N GLY A 497 -2.45 -5.70 12.12
CA GLY A 497 -3.32 -4.83 12.93
C GLY A 497 -2.77 -4.53 14.33
N HIS A 498 -1.62 -5.09 14.68
CA HIS A 498 -0.94 -4.93 15.97
C HIS A 498 0.55 -4.62 15.80
N LEU A 499 1.45 -5.61 16.00
CA LEU A 499 2.88 -5.45 15.79
C LEU A 499 3.21 -5.02 14.37
N LEU A 500 2.44 -5.52 13.40
CA LEU A 500 2.46 -5.06 12.01
C LEU A 500 1.17 -4.34 11.69
N ARG A 501 1.26 -3.14 11.11
CA ARG A 501 0.08 -2.45 10.59
C ARG A 501 -0.60 -3.26 9.47
N SER A 502 0.21 -3.76 8.53
CA SER A 502 -0.23 -4.58 7.40
C SER A 502 0.96 -5.35 6.82
N LEU A 503 0.71 -6.32 5.94
CA LEU A 503 1.75 -6.93 5.10
C LEU A 503 1.92 -6.21 3.75
N GLU A 504 1.23 -5.10 3.55
CA GLU A 504 1.31 -4.35 2.31
C GLU A 504 2.67 -3.69 2.11
N VAL A 505 3.09 -3.64 0.86
CA VAL A 505 4.38 -3.09 0.42
C VAL A 505 4.16 -2.02 -0.66
N SER A 506 5.23 -1.31 -1.01
CA SER A 506 5.19 -0.25 -2.02
C SER A 506 4.17 0.84 -1.65
N ALA A 507 3.50 1.45 -2.63
CA ALA A 507 2.52 2.50 -2.37
C ALA A 507 1.26 2.02 -1.64
N ARG A 508 0.98 0.71 -1.62
CA ARG A 508 -0.14 0.13 -0.85
C ARG A 508 0.01 0.29 0.65
N PHE A 509 1.24 0.30 1.15
CA PHE A 509 1.53 0.50 2.58
C PHE A 509 0.93 1.80 3.14
N PHE A 510 0.71 2.80 2.30
CA PHE A 510 0.19 4.11 2.70
C PHE A 510 -1.35 4.24 2.66
N GLN A 511 -2.04 3.17 2.28
CA GLN A 511 -3.52 3.08 2.20
C GLN A 511 -4.18 2.67 3.52
#